data_6b7e933b3e9d734d7ef5e3d710ac1d23
#
_entry.id   6b7e933b3e9d734d7ef5e3d710ac1d23
#
_cell.length_a   1.000
_cell.length_b   1.000
_cell.length_c   1.000
_cell.angle_alpha   90.00
_cell.angle_beta   90.00
_cell.angle_gamma   90.00
#
_symmetry.space_group_name_H-M   'P 1'
#
loop_
_entity.id
_entity.type
_entity.pdbx_description
1 polymer ?
#
loop_
_entity_poly.entity_id
_entity_poly.type
_entity_poly.pdbx_seq_one_letter_code
_entity_poly.pdbx_strand_id
1 'polypeptide(L)'
;MKQMENEMNVNVPLEVIKASEIEPKEVKWLWYPYIPYGKVTLLQGDPGDGKSKLMLSIAALLSKGEPLPFTETEENEPMTIIYQTTEDDADDTVVPRFNSAGGNGENLIFIKEDEKSLSFGDNRIAEAIEKYHAKLLILDPMSSYRSEERRVGKECRL
;
A
#
# COMPACT_ATOMS: atom_id res chain seq x y z
N MET A 1 -21.55 8.39 -45.19
CA MET A 1 -22.53 8.84 -44.18
C MET A 1 -21.83 8.75 -42.81
N LYS A 2 -21.50 9.90 -42.25
CA LYS A 2 -20.87 10.02 -40.94
C LYS A 2 -21.95 9.87 -39.88
N GLN A 3 -21.92 8.81 -39.10
CA GLN A 3 -22.61 8.76 -37.80
C GLN A 3 -21.72 9.46 -36.79
N MET A 4 -22.13 10.65 -36.41
CA MET A 4 -21.62 11.38 -35.27
C MET A 4 -22.20 10.71 -34.04
N GLU A 5 -21.35 9.99 -33.27
CA GLU A 5 -21.68 9.55 -31.91
C GLU A 5 -21.82 10.79 -31.04
N ASN A 6 -23.06 10.98 -30.59
CA ASN A 6 -23.46 12.04 -29.68
C ASN A 6 -22.98 11.63 -28.29
N GLU A 7 -21.79 12.10 -27.86
CA GLU A 7 -21.40 12.03 -26.47
C GLU A 7 -22.41 12.81 -25.63
N MET A 8 -23.29 12.08 -24.97
CA MET A 8 -24.22 12.66 -24.00
C MET A 8 -23.39 13.27 -22.89
N ASN A 9 -23.25 14.58 -22.94
CA ASN A 9 -22.67 15.40 -21.88
C ASN A 9 -23.61 15.29 -20.67
N VAL A 10 -23.37 14.31 -19.80
CA VAL A 10 -24.10 14.14 -18.55
C VAL A 10 -23.75 15.35 -17.69
N ASN A 11 -24.63 16.31 -17.68
CA ASN A 11 -24.50 17.50 -16.87
C ASN A 11 -24.67 17.11 -15.38
N VAL A 12 -23.56 16.75 -14.73
CA VAL A 12 -23.56 16.44 -13.29
C VAL A 12 -23.72 17.74 -12.54
N PRO A 13 -24.77 17.90 -11.72
CA PRO A 13 -24.99 19.13 -10.96
C PRO A 13 -23.81 19.39 -10.01
N LEU A 14 -23.42 20.66 -9.87
CA LEU A 14 -22.41 21.07 -8.91
C LEU A 14 -22.99 20.97 -7.49
N GLU A 15 -22.42 20.11 -6.68
CA GLU A 15 -22.69 20.01 -5.25
C GLU A 15 -21.51 20.58 -4.47
N VAL A 16 -21.80 21.42 -3.48
CA VAL A 16 -20.80 22.07 -2.64
C VAL A 16 -21.17 21.89 -1.17
N ILE A 17 -20.21 21.47 -0.36
CA ILE A 17 -20.32 21.41 1.09
C ILE A 17 -19.34 22.39 1.73
N LYS A 18 -19.74 23.11 2.76
CA LYS A 18 -18.85 23.99 3.52
C LYS A 18 -18.06 23.21 4.55
N ALA A 19 -16.85 23.64 4.83
CA ALA A 19 -16.03 23.01 5.86
C ALA A 19 -16.69 22.98 7.25
N SER A 20 -17.52 23.99 7.55
CA SER A 20 -18.30 24.08 8.81
C SER A 20 -19.41 23.02 8.94
N GLU A 21 -19.78 22.36 7.84
CA GLU A 21 -20.80 21.30 7.80
C GLU A 21 -20.16 19.90 7.90
N ILE A 22 -18.83 19.83 7.93
CA ILE A 22 -18.08 18.57 8.02
C ILE A 22 -17.67 18.35 9.47
N GLU A 23 -18.15 17.26 10.06
CA GLU A 23 -17.70 16.83 11.39
C GLU A 23 -16.28 16.28 11.34
N PRO A 24 -15.32 16.84 12.11
CA PRO A 24 -13.98 16.29 12.21
C PRO A 24 -13.99 14.87 12.78
N LYS A 25 -13.24 13.96 12.17
CA LYS A 25 -13.05 12.59 12.68
C LYS A 25 -11.63 12.41 13.20
N GLU A 26 -11.50 11.71 14.30
CA GLU A 26 -10.21 11.33 14.84
C GLU A 26 -9.49 10.36 13.87
N VAL A 27 -8.21 10.63 13.62
CA VAL A 27 -7.36 9.75 12.80
C VAL A 27 -6.76 8.66 13.69
N LYS A 28 -7.02 7.40 13.35
CA LYS A 28 -6.36 6.26 13.98
C LYS A 28 -5.03 5.98 13.28
N TRP A 29 -4.00 5.64 14.06
CA TRP A 29 -2.65 5.46 13.57
C TRP A 29 -2.17 4.02 13.77
N LEU A 30 -1.54 3.46 12.74
CA LEU A 30 -0.72 2.26 12.87
C LEU A 30 0.64 2.63 13.48
N TRP A 31 1.22 3.75 13.05
CA TRP A 31 2.47 4.31 13.53
C TRP A 31 2.39 5.86 13.53
N TYR A 32 2.16 6.43 14.69
CA TYR A 32 2.09 7.89 14.83
C TYR A 32 3.49 8.53 14.77
N PRO A 33 3.68 9.64 14.04
CA PRO A 33 2.73 10.33 13.16
C PRO A 33 2.91 9.93 11.67
N TYR A 34 3.42 8.75 11.37
CA TYR A 34 3.91 8.39 10.04
C TYR A 34 2.89 7.60 9.20
N ILE A 35 2.21 6.62 9.79
CA ILE A 35 1.31 5.73 9.06
C ILE A 35 -0.08 5.72 9.68
N PRO A 36 -1.04 6.47 9.13
CA PRO A 36 -2.44 6.44 9.56
C PRO A 36 -3.16 5.21 8.96
N TYR A 37 -4.14 4.68 9.67
CA TYR A 37 -5.05 3.68 9.12
C TYR A 37 -5.97 4.26 8.03
N GLY A 38 -6.27 3.44 7.01
CA GLY A 38 -7.20 3.79 5.95
C GLY A 38 -6.70 4.88 4.99
N LYS A 39 -5.39 5.14 4.98
CA LYS A 39 -4.77 6.12 4.09
C LYS A 39 -3.50 5.55 3.45
N VAL A 40 -3.08 6.16 2.35
CA VAL A 40 -1.82 5.83 1.68
C VAL A 40 -0.71 6.70 2.26
N THR A 41 0.38 6.06 2.66
CA THR A 41 1.64 6.72 3.02
C THR A 41 2.68 6.45 1.94
N LEU A 42 3.34 7.49 1.45
CA LEU A 42 4.40 7.37 0.46
C LEU A 42 5.77 7.57 1.13
N LEU A 43 6.59 6.52 1.12
CA LEU A 43 8.00 6.61 1.52
C LEU A 43 8.85 6.86 0.26
N GLN A 44 9.53 8.00 0.22
CA GLN A 44 10.36 8.42 -0.89
C GLN A 44 11.80 8.66 -0.45
N GLY A 45 12.74 8.43 -1.34
CA GLY A 45 14.19 8.63 -1.16
C GLY A 45 14.97 8.05 -2.33
N ASP A 46 16.27 8.31 -2.38
CA ASP A 46 17.14 7.82 -3.43
C ASP A 46 17.39 6.30 -3.34
N PRO A 47 17.79 5.66 -4.44
CA PRO A 47 18.26 4.27 -4.39
C PRO A 47 19.39 4.11 -3.35
N GLY A 48 19.28 3.10 -2.49
CA GLY A 48 20.28 2.84 -1.44
C GLY A 48 19.99 3.51 -0.09
N ASP A 49 19.01 4.40 0.01
CA ASP A 49 18.64 5.07 1.29
C ASP A 49 18.05 4.12 2.35
N GLY A 50 17.86 2.86 2.02
CA GLY A 50 17.39 1.85 2.98
C GLY A 50 15.88 1.82 3.18
N LYS A 51 15.08 2.33 2.24
CA LYS A 51 13.61 2.34 2.30
C LYS A 51 13.01 0.96 2.54
N SER A 52 13.37 -0.01 1.71
CA SER A 52 12.89 -1.41 1.84
C SER A 52 13.34 -2.04 3.15
N LYS A 53 14.59 -1.76 3.58
CA LYS A 53 15.11 -2.24 4.87
C LYS A 53 14.32 -1.66 6.05
N LEU A 54 13.99 -0.37 6.01
CA LEU A 54 13.16 0.28 7.02
C LEU A 54 11.79 -0.37 7.09
N MET A 55 11.12 -0.54 5.94
CA MET A 55 9.78 -1.11 5.89
C MET A 55 9.76 -2.58 6.34
N LEU A 56 10.78 -3.36 6.01
CA LEU A 56 10.92 -4.74 6.50
C LEU A 56 11.16 -4.80 8.02
N SER A 57 11.92 -3.85 8.58
CA SER A 57 12.11 -3.75 10.03
C SER A 57 10.81 -3.40 10.75
N ILE A 58 10.03 -2.48 10.22
CA ILE A 58 8.68 -2.14 10.74
C ILE A 58 7.74 -3.34 10.64
N ALA A 59 7.74 -4.01 9.49
CA ALA A 59 6.94 -5.23 9.29
C ALA A 59 7.33 -6.34 10.28
N ALA A 60 8.63 -6.50 10.57
CA ALA A 60 9.12 -7.48 11.52
C ALA A 60 8.60 -7.22 12.95
N LEU A 61 8.62 -5.96 13.41
CA LEU A 61 8.05 -5.57 14.70
C LEU A 61 6.54 -5.83 14.75
N LEU A 62 5.79 -5.37 13.75
CA LEU A 62 4.34 -5.55 13.66
C LEU A 62 3.95 -7.04 13.62
N SER A 63 4.73 -7.87 12.93
CA SER A 63 4.47 -9.31 12.79
C SER A 63 4.50 -10.06 14.12
N LYS A 64 5.15 -9.49 15.14
CA LYS A 64 5.24 -10.03 16.50
C LYS A 64 4.44 -9.24 17.53
N GLY A 65 3.85 -8.11 17.14
CA GLY A 65 3.17 -7.21 18.06
C GLY A 65 4.11 -6.39 18.93
N GLU A 66 5.38 -6.25 18.52
CA GLU A 66 6.34 -5.40 19.22
C GLU A 66 6.07 -3.91 18.98
N PRO A 67 6.37 -3.03 19.96
CA PRO A 67 6.18 -1.60 19.80
C PRO A 67 7.03 -1.05 18.66
N LEU A 68 6.46 -0.11 17.91
CA LEU A 68 7.20 0.61 16.88
C LEU A 68 8.09 1.70 17.49
N PRO A 69 9.17 2.11 16.79
CA PRO A 69 10.06 3.16 17.28
C PRO A 69 9.29 4.46 17.59
N PHE A 70 9.71 5.16 18.63
CA PHE A 70 9.13 6.45 19.05
C PHE A 70 7.64 6.41 19.43
N THR A 71 7.10 5.25 19.75
CA THR A 71 5.75 5.10 20.29
C THR A 71 5.82 4.83 21.79
N GLU A 72 4.90 5.42 22.55
CA GLU A 72 4.73 5.15 23.98
C GLU A 72 3.81 3.93 24.23
N THR A 73 3.35 3.29 23.15
CA THR A 73 2.41 2.18 23.22
C THR A 73 3.11 0.91 23.70
N GLU A 74 2.43 0.23 24.60
CA GLU A 74 2.72 -1.14 25.00
C GLU A 74 2.64 -2.11 23.83
N GLU A 75 3.01 -3.36 24.05
CA GLU A 75 2.92 -4.42 23.04
C GLU A 75 1.55 -4.44 22.36
N ASN A 76 1.55 -4.58 21.04
CA ASN A 76 0.35 -4.76 20.24
C ASN A 76 0.11 -6.27 20.00
N GLU A 77 -1.07 -6.60 19.48
CA GLU A 77 -1.27 -7.94 18.94
C GLU A 77 -0.45 -8.11 17.64
N PRO A 78 0.10 -9.31 17.38
CA PRO A 78 0.74 -9.62 16.12
C PRO A 78 -0.17 -9.32 14.93
N MET A 79 0.38 -8.68 13.90
CA MET A 79 -0.37 -8.25 12.72
C MET A 79 0.12 -8.95 11.47
N THR A 80 -0.79 -9.27 10.56
CA THR A 80 -0.44 -9.76 9.22
C THR A 80 -0.13 -8.59 8.30
N ILE A 81 0.98 -8.69 7.57
CA ILE A 81 1.46 -7.73 6.58
C ILE A 81 1.49 -8.39 5.21
N ILE A 82 0.97 -7.70 4.19
CA ILE A 82 1.14 -8.06 2.79
C ILE A 82 2.32 -7.26 2.24
N TYR A 83 3.32 -7.95 1.71
CA TYR A 83 4.47 -7.31 1.06
C TYR A 83 4.51 -7.73 -0.40
N GLN A 84 4.51 -6.75 -1.31
CA GLN A 84 4.63 -6.99 -2.74
C GLN A 84 5.82 -6.20 -3.29
N THR A 85 6.66 -6.87 -4.03
CA THR A 85 7.83 -6.29 -4.68
C THR A 85 7.99 -6.79 -6.10
N THR A 86 8.54 -5.96 -6.96
CA THR A 86 8.92 -6.29 -8.33
C THR A 86 10.43 -6.11 -8.56
N GLU A 87 11.15 -5.59 -7.59
CA GLU A 87 12.59 -5.32 -7.70
C GLU A 87 13.44 -6.38 -6.99
N ASP A 88 12.99 -6.84 -5.82
CA ASP A 88 13.71 -7.82 -5.00
C ASP A 88 13.00 -9.17 -5.02
N ASP A 89 13.74 -10.26 -5.13
CA ASP A 89 13.19 -11.60 -5.01
C ASP A 89 12.83 -11.92 -3.54
N ALA A 90 11.66 -12.55 -3.37
CA ALA A 90 11.14 -12.83 -2.03
C ALA A 90 12.02 -13.82 -1.25
N ASP A 91 12.56 -14.84 -1.93
CA ASP A 91 13.27 -15.96 -1.33
C ASP A 91 14.72 -15.64 -0.96
N ASP A 92 15.42 -14.85 -1.76
CA ASP A 92 16.83 -14.54 -1.55
C ASP A 92 17.10 -13.18 -0.90
N THR A 93 16.15 -12.25 -0.97
CA THR A 93 16.35 -10.89 -0.50
C THR A 93 15.35 -10.49 0.59
N VAL A 94 14.05 -10.54 0.31
CA VAL A 94 13.03 -10.00 1.21
C VAL A 94 12.88 -10.83 2.48
N VAL A 95 12.66 -12.15 2.35
CA VAL A 95 12.48 -13.05 3.48
C VAL A 95 13.74 -13.14 4.35
N PRO A 96 14.96 -13.27 3.80
CA PRO A 96 16.17 -13.23 4.62
C PRO A 96 16.34 -11.93 5.41
N ARG A 97 16.06 -10.77 4.81
CA ARG A 97 16.13 -9.47 5.52
C ARG A 97 15.08 -9.36 6.62
N PHE A 98 13.86 -9.81 6.34
CA PHE A 98 12.77 -9.83 7.31
C PHE A 98 13.10 -10.74 8.51
N ASN A 99 13.62 -11.93 8.25
CA ASN A 99 14.06 -12.86 9.29
C ASN A 99 15.23 -12.29 10.11
N SER A 100 16.19 -11.64 9.45
CA SER A 100 17.31 -10.96 10.14
C SER A 100 16.85 -9.81 11.03
N ALA A 101 15.73 -9.17 10.69
CA ALA A 101 15.08 -8.18 11.54
C ALA A 101 14.24 -8.80 12.66
N GLY A 102 14.22 -10.12 12.78
CA GLY A 102 13.51 -10.87 13.81
C GLY A 102 12.01 -11.03 13.56
N GLY A 103 11.56 -10.92 12.33
CA GLY A 103 10.14 -11.05 11.97
C GLY A 103 9.56 -12.45 12.13
N ASN A 104 8.24 -12.54 12.31
CA ASN A 104 7.50 -13.79 12.30
C ASN A 104 6.95 -14.06 10.90
N GLY A 105 7.50 -15.05 10.19
CA GLY A 105 7.13 -15.40 8.82
C GLY A 105 5.69 -15.82 8.60
N GLU A 106 4.98 -16.28 9.64
CA GLU A 106 3.55 -16.60 9.55
C GLU A 106 2.68 -15.35 9.30
N ASN A 107 3.19 -14.18 9.65
CA ASN A 107 2.50 -12.90 9.55
C ASN A 107 3.01 -12.00 8.39
N LEU A 108 3.90 -12.50 7.53
CA LEU A 108 4.30 -11.85 6.30
C LEU A 108 3.84 -12.67 5.11
N ILE A 109 2.96 -12.13 4.29
CA ILE A 109 2.39 -12.83 3.15
C ILE A 109 2.64 -12.09 1.84
N PHE A 110 2.73 -12.86 0.76
CA PHE A 110 2.87 -12.40 -0.61
C PHE A 110 1.71 -12.90 -1.44
N ILE A 111 1.17 -12.07 -2.32
CA ILE A 111 0.18 -12.48 -3.31
C ILE A 111 0.96 -12.99 -4.52
N LYS A 112 0.71 -14.23 -4.94
CA LYS A 112 1.37 -14.79 -6.13
C LYS A 112 0.90 -14.10 -7.40
N GLU A 113 1.85 -13.74 -8.23
CA GLU A 113 1.67 -13.15 -9.55
C GLU A 113 2.07 -14.18 -10.61
N ASP A 114 1.17 -15.13 -10.92
CA ASP A 114 1.48 -16.19 -11.88
C ASP A 114 1.41 -15.67 -13.32
N GLU A 115 0.18 -15.56 -13.88
CA GLU A 115 -0.01 -15.14 -15.28
C GLU A 115 -0.33 -13.64 -15.43
N LYS A 116 -0.76 -13.00 -14.35
CA LYS A 116 -1.19 -11.61 -14.34
C LYS A 116 -0.56 -10.83 -13.21
N SER A 117 0.19 -9.80 -13.58
CA SER A 117 0.75 -8.83 -12.63
C SER A 117 -0.33 -8.14 -11.81
N LEU A 118 -0.03 -7.83 -10.56
CA LEU A 118 -0.92 -7.08 -9.69
C LEU A 118 -0.97 -5.60 -10.08
N SER A 119 -2.16 -5.03 -9.94
CA SER A 119 -2.37 -3.58 -10.01
C SER A 119 -3.16 -3.10 -8.80
N PHE A 120 -3.20 -1.81 -8.54
CA PHE A 120 -3.95 -1.24 -7.40
C PHE A 120 -5.44 -1.61 -7.36
N GLY A 121 -6.05 -1.85 -8.51
CA GLY A 121 -7.46 -2.22 -8.63
C GLY A 121 -7.71 -3.74 -8.65
N ASP A 122 -6.69 -4.55 -8.39
CA ASP A 122 -6.82 -6.00 -8.45
C ASP A 122 -7.57 -6.55 -7.23
N ASN A 123 -8.63 -7.31 -7.47
CA ASN A 123 -9.45 -7.89 -6.41
C ASN A 123 -8.68 -8.85 -5.49
N ARG A 124 -7.59 -9.48 -5.96
CA ARG A 124 -6.74 -10.35 -5.15
C ARG A 124 -6.16 -9.63 -3.93
N ILE A 125 -5.93 -8.31 -4.03
CA ILE A 125 -5.47 -7.51 -2.90
C ILE A 125 -6.56 -7.43 -1.83
N ALA A 126 -7.78 -7.09 -2.21
CA ALA A 126 -8.92 -7.01 -1.30
C ALA A 126 -9.22 -8.37 -0.65
N GLU A 127 -9.22 -9.44 -1.44
CA GLU A 127 -9.43 -10.80 -0.96
C GLU A 127 -8.35 -11.23 0.04
N ALA A 128 -7.08 -10.91 -0.22
CA ALA A 128 -5.99 -11.23 0.70
C ALA A 128 -6.09 -10.44 2.01
N ILE A 129 -6.43 -9.15 1.95
CA ILE A 129 -6.64 -8.32 3.14
C ILE A 129 -7.76 -8.90 4.00
N GLU A 130 -8.89 -9.25 3.40
CA GLU A 130 -10.05 -9.79 4.10
C GLU A 130 -9.78 -11.17 4.70
N LYS A 131 -9.23 -12.07 3.88
CA LYS A 131 -8.96 -13.47 4.29
C LYS A 131 -7.94 -13.59 5.42
N TYR A 132 -6.87 -12.78 5.37
CA TYR A 132 -5.78 -12.86 6.34
C TYR A 132 -5.81 -11.72 7.37
N HIS A 133 -6.84 -10.88 7.35
CA HIS A 133 -7.01 -9.72 8.24
C HIS A 133 -5.78 -8.80 8.26
N ALA A 134 -5.14 -8.62 7.09
CA ALA A 134 -3.93 -7.84 6.97
C ALA A 134 -4.15 -6.38 7.37
N LYS A 135 -3.21 -5.81 8.12
CA LYS A 135 -3.27 -4.43 8.63
C LYS A 135 -2.39 -3.45 7.88
N LEU A 136 -1.42 -3.97 7.14
CA LEU A 136 -0.50 -3.17 6.35
C LEU A 136 -0.27 -3.85 4.99
N LEU A 137 -0.37 -3.07 3.92
CA LEU A 137 0.04 -3.45 2.57
C LEU A 137 1.24 -2.60 2.18
N ILE A 138 2.35 -3.24 1.84
CA ILE A 138 3.57 -2.60 1.35
C ILE A 138 3.74 -2.93 -0.14
N LEU A 139 3.89 -1.90 -0.97
CA LEU A 139 4.15 -2.02 -2.40
C LEU A 139 5.49 -1.38 -2.74
N ASP A 140 6.47 -2.18 -3.14
CA ASP A 140 7.85 -1.77 -3.36
C ASP A 140 8.36 -2.18 -4.75
N PRO A 141 8.46 -1.27 -5.72
CA PRO A 141 8.01 0.13 -5.67
C PRO A 141 6.53 0.30 -6.08
N MET A 142 5.89 1.33 -5.54
CA MET A 142 4.50 1.65 -5.87
C MET A 142 4.25 1.86 -7.37
N SER A 143 5.25 2.33 -8.11
CA SER A 143 5.16 2.61 -9.55
C SER A 143 4.84 1.38 -10.39
N SER A 144 5.23 0.19 -9.95
CA SER A 144 5.01 -1.07 -10.67
C SER A 144 3.56 -1.53 -10.64
N TYR A 145 2.77 -1.06 -9.67
CA TYR A 145 1.37 -1.47 -9.47
C TYR A 145 0.34 -0.48 -10.06
N ARG A 146 0.80 0.53 -10.80
CA ARG A 146 -0.10 1.46 -11.51
C ARG A 146 -0.78 0.74 -12.67
N SER A 147 -2.09 0.98 -12.85
CA SER A 147 -2.81 0.49 -14.04
C SER A 147 -2.23 1.09 -15.32
N GLU A 148 -2.18 0.30 -16.40
CA GLU A 148 -1.62 0.72 -17.69
C GLU A 148 -2.34 1.93 -18.31
N GLU A 149 -3.61 2.15 -18.01
CA GLU A 149 -4.37 3.30 -18.49
C GLU A 149 -3.74 4.67 -18.16
N ARG A 150 -2.94 4.76 -17.09
CA ARG A 150 -2.21 5.99 -16.76
C ARG A 150 -0.82 6.09 -17.41
N ARG A 151 -0.30 5.01 -18.00
CA ARG A 151 0.99 5.04 -18.71
C ARG A 151 0.87 5.72 -20.07
N VAL A 152 -0.26 5.56 -20.75
CA VAL A 152 -0.52 6.14 -22.09
C VAL A 152 -0.61 7.66 -22.07
N GLY A 153 -1.04 8.28 -20.97
CA GLY A 153 -1.17 9.74 -20.86
C GLY A 153 0.14 10.52 -20.72
N LYS A 154 1.30 9.86 -20.54
CA LYS A 154 2.59 10.53 -20.38
C LYS A 154 3.42 10.64 -21.66
N GLU A 155 3.10 9.89 -22.69
CA GLU A 155 3.85 9.91 -23.96
C GLU A 155 3.35 10.94 -24.98
N CYS A 156 2.28 11.67 -24.70
CA CYS A 156 1.72 12.72 -25.57
C CYS A 156 2.02 14.13 -25.07
N ARG A 157 3.27 14.43 -24.65
CA ARG A 157 3.76 15.79 -24.48
C ARG A 157 5.15 15.92 -25.13
N LEU A 158 5.12 16.08 -26.42
CA LEU A 158 6.13 16.84 -27.16
C LEU A 158 5.57 18.21 -27.47
#